data_4f5106b815d15ff7632dc29eb3b7b718
#
_entry.id   4f5106b815d15ff7632dc29eb3b7b718
#
_cell.length_a   1.000
_cell.length_b   1.000
_cell.length_c   1.000
_cell.angle_alpha   90.00
_cell.angle_beta   90.00
_cell.angle_gamma   90.00
#
_symmetry.space_group_name_H-M   'P 1'
#
loop_
_entity.id
_entity.type
_entity.pdbx_description
1 polymer ?
#
loop_
_entity_poly.entity_id
_entity_poly.type
_entity_poly.pdbx_seq_one_letter_code
_entity_poly.pdbx_strand_id
1 'polypeptide(L)'
;PETGNSKGFQPRVINGEAKMSGNSEAFSRNKGAMELPVMGRIAAGTPIEAITHTSHNVAVPETMLSSSGNHYALEVKGDSMIDAGINDGDVVVIHEQAHADTGDIVVALIEGQEATLKKLRKKGGSIALEAANPLYETRVYREEQVKVQGRLVGLIRSY
;
A
#
# COMPACT_ATOMS: atom_id res chain seq x y z
N PRO A 1 -8.21 -18.52 -3.79
CA PRO A 1 -8.55 -18.28 -4.08
C PRO A 1 -8.91 -17.75 -4.54
N GLU A 2 -8.99 -17.55 -4.78
CA GLU A 2 -9.23 -17.12 -5.21
C GLU A 2 -9.70 -16.56 -5.06
N THR A 3 -10.13 -16.29 -4.95
CA THR A 3 -10.64 -15.81 -4.77
C THR A 3 -10.76 -14.89 -4.47
N GLY A 4 -10.86 -14.58 -4.33
CA GLY A 4 -11.12 -13.81 -4.14
C GLY A 4 -11.16 -12.86 -4.26
N ASN A 5 -11.14 -12.70 -4.29
CA ASN A 5 -11.22 -11.91 -4.49
C ASN A 5 -11.41 -11.13 -4.98
N SER A 6 -11.44 -11.50 -5.25
CA SER A 6 -11.81 -10.85 -5.98
C SER A 6 -12.26 -9.56 -5.72
N LYS A 7 -12.25 -8.94 -5.14
CA LYS A 7 -12.54 -7.68 -4.94
C LYS A 7 -11.79 -6.77 -5.73
N GLY A 8 -11.17 -7.01 -6.74
CA GLY A 8 -10.48 -6.11 -7.55
C GLY A 8 -9.20 -5.56 -6.97
N PHE A 9 -8.99 -5.69 -5.72
CA PHE A 9 -7.79 -5.20 -5.10
C PHE A 9 -7.00 -6.40 -4.66
N GLN A 10 -6.33 -7.00 -5.60
CA GLN A 10 -5.66 -8.27 -5.39
C GLN A 10 -4.23 -8.19 -5.88
N PRO A 11 -3.38 -7.45 -5.18
CA PRO A 11 -2.00 -7.32 -5.62
C PRO A 11 -1.31 -8.65 -5.54
N ARG A 12 -0.32 -8.81 -6.39
CA ARG A 12 0.40 -10.04 -6.45
C ARG A 12 1.88 -9.79 -6.57
N VAL A 13 2.66 -10.48 -5.79
CA VAL A 13 4.10 -10.42 -5.90
C VAL A 13 4.54 -11.31 -7.04
N ILE A 14 5.32 -10.75 -7.94
CA ILE A 14 5.86 -11.51 -9.04
C ILE A 14 7.20 -12.02 -8.62
N ASN A 15 7.30 -13.33 -8.58
CA ASN A 15 8.50 -13.94 -8.10
C ASN A 15 9.23 -14.59 -9.27
N GLY A 16 10.24 -13.91 -9.75
CA GLY A 16 10.93 -14.37 -10.92
C GLY A 16 11.64 -15.69 -10.72
N GLU A 17 12.01 -15.97 -9.49
CA GLU A 17 12.74 -17.18 -9.28
C GLU A 17 11.90 -18.40 -9.46
N ALA A 18 10.62 -18.25 -9.44
CA ALA A 18 9.78 -19.39 -9.69
C ALA A 18 10.06 -19.96 -11.05
N LYS A 19 10.49 -19.12 -11.97
CA LYS A 19 10.76 -19.63 -13.25
C LYS A 19 12.14 -20.11 -13.38
N MET A 20 12.99 -19.70 -12.51
CA MET A 20 14.35 -20.07 -12.61
C MET A 20 14.64 -21.33 -11.92
N SER A 21 13.68 -22.14 -11.75
CA SER A 21 13.81 -23.30 -10.89
C SER A 21 15.02 -24.15 -11.20
N GLY A 22 15.45 -24.19 -12.41
CA GLY A 22 16.57 -25.03 -12.72
C GLY A 22 17.92 -24.40 -12.51
N ASN A 23 17.95 -23.18 -12.05
CA ASN A 23 19.20 -22.48 -11.99
C ASN A 23 19.40 -21.88 -10.63
N SER A 24 20.02 -22.61 -9.75
CA SER A 24 20.12 -22.17 -8.38
C SER A 24 21.07 -20.98 -8.22
N GLU A 25 22.10 -20.86 -9.02
CA GLU A 25 22.97 -19.72 -8.87
C GLU A 25 22.28 -18.44 -9.26
N ALA A 26 21.60 -18.44 -10.39
CA ALA A 26 20.88 -17.24 -10.79
C ALA A 26 19.81 -16.90 -9.79
N PHE A 27 19.16 -17.93 -9.27
CA PHE A 27 18.14 -17.72 -8.27
C PHE A 27 18.71 -17.04 -7.03
N SER A 28 19.89 -17.48 -6.58
CA SER A 28 20.49 -16.87 -5.41
C SER A 28 20.76 -15.41 -5.61
N ARG A 29 21.24 -15.04 -6.79
CA ARG A 29 21.53 -13.64 -7.02
C ARG A 29 20.29 -12.79 -7.05
N ASN A 30 19.16 -13.38 -7.40
CA ASN A 30 17.92 -12.60 -7.49
C ASN A 30 17.10 -12.63 -6.22
N LYS A 31 17.61 -13.30 -5.19
CA LYS A 31 16.83 -13.40 -3.97
C LYS A 31 16.59 -12.09 -3.26
N GLY A 32 17.39 -11.09 -3.51
CA GLY A 32 17.26 -9.85 -2.80
C GLY A 32 16.16 -8.95 -3.30
N ALA A 33 15.48 -9.29 -4.37
CA ALA A 33 14.51 -8.39 -4.97
C ALA A 33 13.25 -9.14 -5.39
N MET A 34 12.12 -8.46 -5.25
CA MET A 34 10.82 -8.97 -5.68
C MET A 34 10.15 -7.89 -6.50
N GLU A 35 9.35 -8.30 -7.47
CA GLU A 35 8.58 -7.33 -8.24
C GLU A 35 7.18 -7.23 -7.68
N LEU A 36 6.74 -6.00 -7.46
CA LEU A 36 5.41 -5.72 -6.96
C LEU A 36 4.62 -4.95 -8.00
N PRO A 37 3.31 -5.19 -8.07
CA PRO A 37 2.47 -4.37 -8.93
C PRO A 37 2.28 -2.99 -8.33
N VAL A 38 2.40 -1.96 -9.16
CA VAL A 38 1.99 -0.60 -8.79
C VAL A 38 0.55 -0.46 -9.25
N MET A 39 -0.35 -0.33 -8.29
CA MET A 39 -1.78 -0.41 -8.56
C MET A 39 -2.40 0.92 -8.96
N GLY A 40 -1.61 1.96 -9.08
CA GLY A 40 -2.10 3.25 -9.49
C GLY A 40 -1.55 4.36 -8.62
N ARG A 41 -2.18 5.51 -8.70
CA ARG A 41 -1.79 6.68 -7.92
C ARG A 41 -2.81 6.92 -6.84
N ILE A 42 -2.32 7.26 -5.65
CA ILE A 42 -3.19 7.55 -4.53
C ILE A 42 -2.96 8.99 -4.07
N ALA A 43 -4.05 9.72 -3.90
CA ALA A 43 -4.02 11.10 -3.42
C ALA A 43 -4.87 11.16 -2.16
N ALA A 44 -5.17 12.35 -1.72
CA ALA A 44 -6.08 12.54 -0.60
C ALA A 44 -7.51 12.37 -1.13
N GLY A 45 -8.00 11.15 -1.18
CA GLY A 45 -9.33 10.87 -1.70
C GLY A 45 -9.30 10.46 -3.17
N THR A 46 -8.99 9.20 -3.40
CA THR A 46 -8.91 8.65 -4.75
C THR A 46 -10.01 7.62 -4.92
N PRO A 47 -10.79 7.67 -6.01
CA PRO A 47 -11.78 6.62 -6.24
C PRO A 47 -11.10 5.26 -6.26
N ILE A 48 -11.74 4.27 -5.63
CA ILE A 48 -11.11 2.95 -5.53
C ILE A 48 -10.81 2.37 -6.90
N GLU A 49 -11.62 2.69 -7.90
CA GLU A 49 -11.40 2.16 -9.24
C GLU A 49 -10.06 2.59 -9.82
N ALA A 50 -9.50 3.68 -9.34
CA ALA A 50 -8.24 4.18 -9.88
C ALA A 50 -7.03 3.40 -9.39
N ILE A 51 -7.20 2.50 -8.40
CA ILE A 51 -6.09 1.75 -7.85
C ILE A 51 -6.36 0.25 -7.83
N THR A 52 -7.16 -0.23 -8.76
CA THR A 52 -7.50 -1.65 -8.82
C THR A 52 -6.83 -2.39 -9.96
N HIS A 53 -6.08 -1.70 -10.79
CA HIS A 53 -5.41 -2.34 -11.92
C HIS A 53 -3.93 -2.01 -11.89
N THR A 54 -3.12 -3.01 -12.21
CA THR A 54 -1.68 -2.81 -12.24
C THR A 54 -1.29 -1.87 -13.38
N SER A 55 -0.59 -0.79 -13.06
CA SER A 55 -0.10 0.10 -14.10
C SER A 55 1.27 -0.35 -14.59
N HIS A 56 2.12 -0.81 -13.68
CA HIS A 56 3.44 -1.34 -14.02
C HIS A 56 3.97 -2.02 -12.77
N ASN A 57 5.15 -2.60 -12.87
CA ASN A 57 5.77 -3.27 -11.74
C ASN A 57 6.98 -2.53 -11.26
N VAL A 58 7.32 -2.69 -9.99
CA VAL A 58 8.50 -2.09 -9.41
C VAL A 58 9.25 -3.15 -8.62
N ALA A 59 10.58 -3.15 -8.71
CA ALA A 59 11.41 -4.08 -7.97
C ALA A 59 11.72 -3.49 -6.61
N VAL A 60 11.51 -4.26 -5.55
CA VAL A 60 11.78 -3.80 -4.21
C VAL A 60 12.69 -4.81 -3.51
N PRO A 61 13.50 -4.36 -2.55
CA PRO A 61 14.32 -5.28 -1.78
C PRO A 61 13.44 -6.24 -1.00
N GLU A 62 13.81 -7.49 -1.02
CA GLU A 62 13.05 -8.51 -0.31
C GLU A 62 13.00 -8.21 1.19
N THR A 63 14.04 -7.61 1.72
CA THR A 63 14.10 -7.28 3.14
C THR A 63 13.08 -6.23 3.55
N MET A 64 12.52 -5.51 2.60
CA MET A 64 11.48 -4.53 2.89
C MET A 64 10.13 -5.19 3.11
N LEU A 65 9.99 -6.43 2.70
CA LEU A 65 8.70 -7.11 2.70
C LEU A 65 8.55 -7.98 3.93
N SER A 66 7.31 -8.10 4.37
CA SER A 66 6.96 -9.02 5.43
C SER A 66 7.14 -10.44 4.94
N SER A 67 7.44 -11.37 5.84
CA SER A 67 7.64 -12.75 5.47
C SER A 67 6.35 -13.44 5.02
N SER A 68 5.20 -12.85 5.30
CA SER A 68 3.94 -13.47 4.93
C SER A 68 3.03 -12.43 4.31
N GLY A 69 2.04 -12.90 3.58
CA GLY A 69 1.05 -12.03 2.98
C GLY A 69 1.51 -11.40 1.69
N ASN A 70 0.63 -10.66 1.10
CA ASN A 70 0.87 -10.02 -0.18
C ASN A 70 1.25 -8.57 0.00
N HIS A 71 1.94 -8.04 -0.99
CA HIS A 71 2.35 -6.64 -1.00
C HIS A 71 2.00 -6.03 -2.33
N TYR A 72 1.81 -4.75 -2.33
CA TYR A 72 1.59 -4.00 -3.56
C TYR A 72 2.14 -2.61 -3.36
N ALA A 73 2.17 -1.84 -4.43
CA ALA A 73 2.72 -0.50 -4.39
C ALA A 73 1.73 0.49 -4.97
N LEU A 74 1.89 1.73 -4.57
CA LEU A 74 1.09 2.84 -5.07
C LEU A 74 1.99 4.03 -5.26
N GLU A 75 1.74 4.81 -6.30
CA GLU A 75 2.44 6.06 -6.50
C GLU A 75 1.69 7.16 -5.76
N VAL A 76 2.42 7.99 -5.03
CA VAL A 76 1.81 9.04 -4.23
C VAL A 76 1.65 10.29 -5.06
N LYS A 77 0.47 10.89 -5.00
CA LYS A 77 0.20 12.16 -5.63
C LYS A 77 -0.19 13.17 -4.57
N GLY A 78 0.47 14.32 -4.58
CA GLY A 78 0.17 15.37 -3.64
C GLY A 78 1.04 15.32 -2.40
N ASP A 79 0.72 16.16 -1.44
CA ASP A 79 1.58 16.38 -0.28
C ASP A 79 0.89 16.17 1.06
N SER A 80 -0.18 15.38 1.08
CA SER A 80 -0.92 15.22 2.33
C SER A 80 -0.12 14.49 3.40
N MET A 81 0.96 13.81 3.03
CA MET A 81 1.77 13.05 3.98
C MET A 81 3.20 13.53 4.03
N ILE A 82 3.44 14.78 3.68
CA ILE A 82 4.79 15.28 3.53
C ILE A 82 5.57 15.31 4.84
N ASP A 83 4.90 15.56 5.95
CA ASP A 83 5.58 15.60 7.25
C ASP A 83 5.94 14.21 7.76
N ALA A 84 5.43 13.18 7.12
CA ALA A 84 5.85 11.82 7.41
C ALA A 84 6.96 11.36 6.47
N GLY A 85 7.48 12.28 5.66
CA GLY A 85 8.55 11.95 4.74
C GLY A 85 8.07 11.33 3.44
N ILE A 86 6.79 11.43 3.13
CA ILE A 86 6.23 10.86 1.91
C ILE A 86 5.92 12.00 0.96
N ASN A 87 6.61 12.04 -0.17
CA ASN A 87 6.51 13.13 -1.12
C ASN A 87 5.74 12.74 -2.36
N ASP A 88 5.25 13.75 -3.06
CA ASP A 88 4.65 13.53 -4.37
C ASP A 88 5.62 12.78 -5.27
N GLY A 89 5.13 11.76 -5.94
CA GLY A 89 5.95 10.94 -6.82
C GLY A 89 6.60 9.74 -6.17
N ASP A 90 6.57 9.65 -4.85
CA ASP A 90 7.13 8.48 -4.17
C ASP A 90 6.29 7.25 -4.47
N VAL A 91 6.95 6.10 -4.43
CA VAL A 91 6.27 4.82 -4.55
C VAL A 91 6.25 4.19 -3.16
N VAL A 92 5.07 4.01 -2.61
CA VAL A 92 4.92 3.41 -1.28
C VAL A 92 4.65 1.93 -1.42
N VAL A 93 5.25 1.15 -0.53
CA VAL A 93 5.11 -0.30 -0.50
C VAL A 93 4.17 -0.64 0.64
N ILE A 94 3.14 -1.39 0.33
CA ILE A 94 2.03 -1.67 1.23
C ILE A 94 1.93 -3.17 1.46
N HIS A 95 1.84 -3.56 2.73
CA HIS A 95 1.52 -4.93 3.08
C HIS A 95 0.00 -5.04 3.15
N GLU A 96 -0.56 -5.94 2.39
CA GLU A 96 -2.01 -6.13 2.37
C GLU A 96 -2.46 -6.74 3.69
N GLN A 97 -3.26 -6.01 4.43
CA GLN A 97 -3.78 -6.48 5.71
C GLN A 97 -5.03 -5.67 6.06
N ALA A 98 -5.91 -6.30 6.81
CA ALA A 98 -7.18 -5.67 7.18
C ALA A 98 -7.12 -4.98 8.53
N HIS A 99 -6.07 -5.21 9.30
CA HIS A 99 -5.93 -4.63 10.64
C HIS A 99 -4.70 -3.76 10.70
N ALA A 100 -4.76 -2.73 11.51
CA ALA A 100 -3.63 -1.86 11.72
C ALA A 100 -3.79 -1.22 13.10
N ASP A 101 -2.70 -0.69 13.61
CA ASP A 101 -2.68 -0.08 14.94
C ASP A 101 -2.62 1.43 14.83
N THR A 102 -3.01 2.08 15.92
CA THR A 102 -2.88 3.53 16.00
C THR A 102 -1.44 3.92 15.75
N GLY A 103 -1.23 4.85 14.84
CA GLY A 103 0.10 5.30 14.46
C GLY A 103 0.57 4.75 13.13
N ASP A 104 -0.04 3.67 12.66
CA ASP A 104 0.33 3.11 11.37
C ASP A 104 -0.15 4.02 10.24
N ILE A 105 0.63 4.05 9.16
CA ILE A 105 0.18 4.71 7.94
C ILE A 105 -0.44 3.65 7.07
N VAL A 106 -1.68 3.87 6.67
CA VAL A 106 -2.48 2.85 6.02
C VAL A 106 -3.13 3.38 4.75
N VAL A 107 -3.46 2.44 3.88
CA VAL A 107 -4.41 2.72 2.80
C VAL A 107 -5.78 2.37 3.35
N ALA A 108 -6.64 3.35 3.41
CA ALA A 108 -7.97 3.19 3.98
C ALA A 108 -9.01 3.38 2.89
N LEU A 109 -10.00 2.50 2.88
CA LEU A 109 -11.13 2.58 1.97
C LEU A 109 -12.32 3.12 2.75
N ILE A 110 -12.87 4.23 2.31
CA ILE A 110 -13.94 4.92 2.99
C ILE A 110 -15.25 4.63 2.28
N GLU A 111 -16.16 4.00 3.01
CA GLU A 111 -17.50 3.67 2.51
C GLU A 111 -17.48 2.90 1.18
N GLY A 112 -16.42 2.12 0.99
CA GLY A 112 -16.32 1.30 -0.19
C GLY A 112 -16.04 2.05 -1.48
N GLN A 113 -15.81 3.35 -1.40
CA GLN A 113 -15.73 4.17 -2.61
C GLN A 113 -14.40 4.88 -2.80
N GLU A 114 -13.82 5.36 -1.73
CA GLU A 114 -12.70 6.27 -1.83
C GLU A 114 -11.53 5.76 -1.03
N ALA A 115 -10.35 5.73 -1.63
CA ALA A 115 -9.13 5.28 -0.95
C ALA A 115 -8.24 6.46 -0.64
N THR A 116 -7.54 6.39 0.48
CA THR A 116 -6.62 7.45 0.88
C THR A 116 -5.48 6.85 1.68
N LEU A 117 -4.35 7.54 1.69
CA LEU A 117 -3.18 7.14 2.47
C LEU A 117 -3.08 8.13 3.63
N LYS A 118 -3.23 7.63 4.86
CA LYS A 118 -3.29 8.47 6.03
C LYS A 118 -2.75 7.74 7.24
N LYS A 119 -2.47 8.49 8.30
CA LYS A 119 -2.12 7.89 9.58
C LYS A 119 -3.40 7.52 10.31
N LEU A 120 -3.44 6.32 10.82
CA LEU A 120 -4.60 5.79 11.50
C LEU A 120 -4.54 6.09 12.99
N ARG A 121 -5.67 6.51 13.55
CA ARG A 121 -5.81 6.60 14.99
C ARG A 121 -7.15 6.05 15.37
N LYS A 122 -7.15 5.05 16.23
CA LYS A 122 -8.38 4.45 16.72
C LYS A 122 -8.73 5.03 18.07
N LYS A 123 -10.00 5.30 18.28
CA LYS A 123 -10.45 5.83 19.54
C LYS A 123 -11.88 5.39 19.78
N GLY A 124 -12.05 4.38 20.64
CA GLY A 124 -13.38 3.81 20.85
C GLY A 124 -13.90 3.25 19.57
N GLY A 125 -15.12 3.57 19.24
CA GLY A 125 -15.72 3.10 17.98
C GLY A 125 -15.45 4.01 16.80
N SER A 126 -14.54 4.97 16.95
CA SER A 126 -14.24 5.93 15.89
C SER A 126 -12.85 5.72 15.34
N ILE A 127 -12.67 6.10 14.09
CA ILE A 127 -11.38 6.06 13.43
C ILE A 127 -11.08 7.44 12.88
N ALA A 128 -9.94 7.99 13.26
CA ALA A 128 -9.47 9.24 12.70
C ALA A 128 -8.41 8.93 11.65
N LEU A 129 -8.52 9.56 10.50
CA LEU A 129 -7.54 9.46 9.43
C LEU A 129 -6.85 10.81 9.33
N GLU A 130 -5.58 10.82 9.69
CA GLU A 130 -4.81 12.04 9.83
C GLU A 130 -3.82 12.19 8.71
N ALA A 131 -3.84 13.35 8.07
CA ALA A 131 -2.78 13.69 7.15
C ALA A 131 -1.55 14.08 7.96
N ALA A 132 -0.38 13.92 7.35
CA ALA A 132 0.86 14.43 7.93
C ALA A 132 1.20 15.74 7.25
N ASN A 133 0.29 16.68 7.39
CA ASN A 133 0.41 17.99 6.79
C ASN A 133 -0.68 18.88 7.40
N PRO A 134 -0.32 19.96 8.11
CA PRO A 134 -1.32 20.77 8.79
C PRO A 134 -2.32 21.46 7.88
N LEU A 135 -2.03 21.50 6.58
CA LEU A 135 -2.97 22.10 5.63
C LEU A 135 -4.16 21.20 5.34
N TYR A 136 -4.11 19.94 5.79
CA TYR A 136 -5.20 18.98 5.58
C TYR A 136 -5.84 18.70 6.92
N GLU A 137 -7.16 18.64 6.94
CA GLU A 137 -7.84 18.39 8.21
C GLU A 137 -7.96 16.90 8.47
N THR A 138 -7.98 16.56 9.74
CA THR A 138 -8.22 15.19 10.19
C THR A 138 -9.69 14.90 10.04
N ARG A 139 -10.02 13.73 9.48
CA ARG A 139 -11.39 13.32 9.35
C ARG A 139 -11.66 12.13 10.26
N VAL A 140 -12.82 12.17 10.91
CA VAL A 140 -13.21 11.13 11.85
C VAL A 140 -14.41 10.39 11.30
N TYR A 141 -14.35 9.07 11.36
CA TYR A 141 -15.40 8.20 10.83
C TYR A 141 -15.81 7.21 11.89
N ARG A 142 -16.97 6.61 11.70
CA ARG A 142 -17.33 5.45 12.49
C ARG A 142 -16.53 4.26 11.97
N GLU A 143 -16.30 3.31 12.84
CA GLU A 143 -15.45 2.17 12.51
C GLU A 143 -15.95 1.44 11.27
N GLU A 144 -17.26 1.32 11.11
CA GLU A 144 -17.80 0.57 9.98
C GLU A 144 -17.68 1.31 8.65
N GLN A 145 -17.31 2.58 8.66
CA GLN A 145 -17.15 3.34 7.43
C GLN A 145 -15.78 3.17 6.80
N VAL A 146 -14.83 2.62 7.53
CA VAL A 146 -13.44 2.56 7.09
C VAL A 146 -12.95 1.14 7.09
N LYS A 147 -12.35 0.72 5.97
CA LYS A 147 -11.70 -0.59 5.87
C LYS A 147 -10.25 -0.40 5.50
N VAL A 148 -9.38 -0.95 6.32
CA VAL A 148 -7.95 -0.90 6.04
C VAL A 148 -7.64 -1.85 4.89
N GLN A 149 -6.93 -1.35 3.90
CA GLN A 149 -6.52 -2.13 2.75
C GLN A 149 -5.06 -2.55 2.84
N GLY A 150 -4.32 -1.99 3.77
CA GLY A 150 -2.94 -2.34 3.96
C GLY A 150 -2.20 -1.30 4.76
N ARG A 151 -0.97 -1.66 5.14
CA ARG A 151 -0.12 -0.83 5.98
C ARG A 151 1.17 -0.52 5.25
N LEU A 152 1.62 0.71 5.37
CA LEU A 152 2.88 1.14 4.79
C LEU A 152 4.04 0.40 5.43
N VAL A 153 4.90 -0.19 4.62
CA VAL A 153 6.09 -0.87 5.13
C VAL A 153 7.37 -0.32 4.50
N GLY A 154 7.27 0.46 3.46
CA GLY A 154 8.47 1.00 2.84
C GLY A 154 8.12 2.02 1.79
N LEU A 155 9.18 2.63 1.23
CA LEU A 155 9.00 3.71 0.27
C LEU A 155 10.22 3.74 -0.64
N ILE A 156 9.99 3.99 -1.90
CA ILE A 156 11.05 4.09 -2.89
C ILE A 156 10.93 5.45 -3.56
N ARG A 157 12.07 6.13 -3.66
CA ARG A 157 12.11 7.45 -4.27
C ARG A 157 13.22 7.50 -5.29
N SER A 158 12.90 8.04 -6.44
CA SER A 158 13.88 8.25 -7.49
C SER A 158 14.08 9.74 -7.74
N TYR A 159 15.26 10.12 -8.14
CA TYR A 159 15.58 11.51 -8.43
C TYR A 159 15.93 11.70 -9.88
#